data_3827b4358e51fcae79b0f3bd7493e85d
#
_entry.id   3827b4358e51fcae79b0f3bd7493e85d
#
_cell.length_a   1.000
_cell.length_b   1.000
_cell.length_c   1.000
_cell.angle_alpha   90.00
_cell.angle_beta   90.00
_cell.angle_gamma   90.00
#
_symmetry.space_group_name_H-M   'P 1'
#
loop_
_entity.id
_entity.type
_entity.pdbx_description
1 polymer ?
#
loop_
_entity_poly.entity_id
_entity_poly.type
_entity_poly.pdbx_seq_one_letter_code
_entity_poly.pdbx_strand_id
1 'polypeptide(L)' 'MTKAEFLEFLTQNGIITAVYFENAAADGYFVLKNKFRWEVSLRERGVELDCMGFPTEEDALAYLAQKLLGKEVSL' A
#
# COMPACT_ATOMS: atom_id res chain seq x y z
N MET A 1 3.59 -9.01 -8.48
CA MET A 1 2.66 -9.45 -7.40
C MET A 1 1.27 -8.93 -7.71
N THR A 2 0.31 -9.83 -7.77
CA THR A 2 -1.09 -9.46 -7.97
C THR A 2 -1.70 -8.99 -6.65
N LYS A 3 -2.90 -8.41 -6.71
CA LYS A 3 -3.62 -8.01 -5.52
C LYS A 3 -3.89 -9.21 -4.61
N ALA A 4 -4.28 -10.35 -5.18
CA ALA A 4 -4.53 -11.58 -4.41
C ALA A 4 -3.26 -12.04 -3.69
N GLU A 5 -2.14 -12.02 -4.38
CA GLU A 5 -0.85 -12.38 -3.79
C GLU A 5 -0.45 -11.40 -2.70
N PHE A 6 -0.72 -10.13 -2.89
CA PHE A 6 -0.43 -9.10 -1.90
C PHE A 6 -1.24 -9.32 -0.62
N LEU A 7 -2.53 -9.60 -0.74
CA LEU A 7 -3.39 -9.85 0.42
C LEU A 7 -2.95 -11.11 1.18
N GLU A 8 -2.55 -12.15 0.44
CA GLU A 8 -2.02 -13.36 1.05
C GLU A 8 -0.69 -13.07 1.77
N PHE A 9 0.17 -12.26 1.15
CA PHE A 9 1.42 -11.83 1.76
C PHE A 9 1.19 -11.13 3.11
N LEU A 10 0.21 -10.24 3.19
CA LEU A 10 -0.12 -9.57 4.44
C LEU A 10 -0.50 -10.57 5.52
N THR A 11 -1.36 -11.53 5.18
CA THR A 11 -1.81 -12.56 6.12
C THR A 11 -0.66 -13.44 6.57
N GLN A 12 0.16 -13.90 5.64
CA GLN A 12 1.27 -14.81 5.95
C GLN A 12 2.34 -14.16 6.82
N ASN A 13 2.49 -12.85 6.72
CA ASN A 13 3.50 -12.13 7.49
C ASN A 13 2.94 -11.43 8.73
N GLY A 14 1.67 -11.67 9.03
CA GLY A 14 1.04 -11.08 10.21
C GLY A 14 0.98 -9.56 10.18
N ILE A 15 0.92 -8.97 8.98
CA ILE A 15 0.87 -7.52 8.83
C ILE A 15 -0.56 -7.05 9.03
N ILE A 16 -0.77 -6.19 10.02
CA ILE A 16 -2.09 -5.68 10.38
C ILE A 16 -2.32 -4.24 9.94
N THR A 17 -1.33 -3.62 9.29
CA THR A 17 -1.46 -2.26 8.78
C THR A 17 -2.59 -2.19 7.75
N ALA A 18 -3.45 -1.17 7.88
CA ALA A 18 -4.59 -1.01 6.98
C ALA A 18 -4.13 -0.60 5.59
N VAL A 19 -4.64 -1.29 4.57
CA VAL A 19 -4.38 -0.98 3.17
C VAL A 19 -5.72 -0.93 2.45
N TYR A 20 -5.94 0.16 1.72
CA TYR A 20 -7.19 0.42 1.02
C TYR A 20 -6.94 0.51 -0.48
N PHE A 21 -7.85 -0.07 -1.25
CA PHE A 21 -7.78 -0.05 -2.72
C PHE A 21 -8.82 0.87 -3.32
N GLU A 22 -9.56 1.57 -2.48
CA GLU A 22 -10.56 2.56 -2.87
C GLU A 22 -10.41 3.77 -1.98
N ASN A 23 -10.78 4.93 -2.50
CA ASN A 23 -10.70 6.16 -1.72
C ASN A 23 -11.66 6.08 -0.53
N ALA A 24 -11.19 6.46 0.64
CA ALA A 24 -11.96 6.41 1.86
C ALA A 24 -11.43 7.43 2.86
N ALA A 25 -12.28 7.83 3.81
CA ALA A 25 -11.88 8.71 4.90
C ALA A 25 -11.34 7.85 6.04
N ALA A 26 -10.11 7.38 5.88
CA ALA A 26 -9.51 6.46 6.84
C ALA A 26 -7.99 6.66 6.89
N ASP A 27 -7.38 6.22 7.98
CA ASP A 27 -5.93 6.25 8.12
C ASP A 27 -5.35 4.93 7.62
N GLY A 28 -4.27 4.99 6.87
CA GLY A 28 -3.58 3.82 6.36
C GLY A 28 -2.96 4.07 4.99
N TYR A 29 -2.53 2.98 4.36
CA TYR A 29 -1.98 3.04 3.02
C TYR A 29 -3.08 2.91 1.98
N PHE A 30 -2.95 3.68 0.91
CA PHE A 30 -3.89 3.65 -0.21
C PHE A 30 -3.15 3.29 -1.48
N VAL A 31 -3.69 2.34 -2.24
CA VAL A 31 -3.18 1.95 -3.54
C VAL A 31 -4.26 2.29 -4.55
N LEU A 32 -4.07 3.39 -5.27
CA LEU A 32 -5.10 3.94 -6.15
C LEU A 32 -4.54 4.20 -7.53
N LYS A 33 -5.37 3.96 -8.54
CA LYS A 33 -5.02 4.32 -9.90
C LYS A 33 -5.37 5.78 -10.15
N ASN A 34 -4.40 6.54 -10.66
CA ASN A 34 -4.57 7.95 -10.98
C ASN A 34 -4.15 8.17 -12.44
N LYS A 35 -5.14 8.20 -13.33
CA LYS A 35 -4.96 8.41 -14.78
C LYS A 35 -4.02 7.37 -15.40
N PHE A 36 -2.73 7.67 -15.46
CA PHE A 36 -1.74 6.89 -16.18
C PHE A 36 -0.82 6.07 -15.28
N ARG A 37 -1.01 6.15 -13.98
CA ARG A 37 -0.12 5.45 -13.06
C ARG A 37 -0.86 5.00 -11.81
N TRP A 38 -0.23 4.10 -11.08
CA TRP A 38 -0.69 3.65 -9.78
C TRP A 38 0.06 4.40 -8.70
N GLU A 39 -0.61 4.80 -7.65
CA GLU A 39 -0.01 5.55 -6.55
C GLU A 39 -0.19 4.82 -5.25
N VAL A 40 0.91 4.79 -4.47
CA VAL A 40 0.89 4.30 -3.09
C VAL A 40 1.08 5.52 -2.20
N SER A 41 0.15 5.75 -1.31
CA SER A 41 0.23 6.87 -0.38
C SER A 41 -0.11 6.43 1.03
N LEU A 42 0.42 7.17 2.01
CA LEU A 42 0.07 7.00 3.41
C LEU A 42 -0.76 8.21 3.82
N ARG A 43 -1.92 7.95 4.43
CA ARG A 43 -2.78 9.03 4.93
C ARG A 43 -2.99 8.89 6.43
N GLU A 44 -2.85 10.01 7.13
CA GLU A 44 -3.14 10.10 8.55
C GLU A 44 -3.90 11.38 8.82
N ARG A 45 -5.06 11.26 9.45
CA ARG A 45 -5.91 12.41 9.82
C ARG A 45 -6.23 13.29 8.61
N GLY A 46 -6.50 12.68 7.46
CA GLY A 46 -6.83 13.39 6.25
C GLY A 46 -5.65 14.00 5.51
N VAL A 47 -4.43 13.81 6.01
CA VAL A 47 -3.21 14.33 5.38
C VAL A 47 -2.48 13.21 4.66
N GLU A 48 -2.12 13.46 3.39
CA GLU A 48 -1.30 12.54 2.63
C GLU A 48 0.17 12.82 2.94
N LEU A 49 0.82 11.86 3.59
CA LEU A 49 2.19 12.05 4.09
C LEU A 49 3.25 11.59 3.11
N ASP A 50 2.92 10.66 2.21
CA ASP A 50 3.89 10.06 1.32
C ASP A 50 3.16 9.56 0.09
N CYS A 51 3.72 9.78 -1.08
CA CYS A 51 3.08 9.35 -2.32
C CYS A 51 4.14 8.95 -3.34
N MET A 52 4.05 7.70 -3.82
CA MET A 52 4.93 7.17 -4.84
C MET A 52 4.12 6.68 -6.03
N GLY A 53 4.59 6.97 -7.25
CA GLY A 53 3.93 6.56 -8.47
C GLY A 53 4.61 5.40 -9.15
N PHE A 54 3.81 4.52 -9.77
CA PHE A 54 4.30 3.31 -10.45
C PHE A 54 3.53 3.10 -11.74
N PRO A 55 4.16 2.50 -12.76
CA PRO A 55 3.48 2.27 -14.03
C PRO A 55 2.41 1.19 -13.97
N THR A 56 2.51 0.24 -13.03
CA THR A 56 1.54 -0.86 -12.91
C THR A 56 1.14 -1.07 -11.47
N GLU A 57 -0.01 -1.70 -11.27
CA GLU A 57 -0.46 -2.10 -9.93
C GLU A 57 0.52 -3.09 -9.30
N GLU A 58 1.05 -4.02 -10.11
CA GLU A 58 1.98 -5.02 -9.59
C GLU A 58 3.23 -4.38 -9.02
N ASP A 59 3.76 -3.37 -9.68
CA ASP A 59 4.92 -2.64 -9.17
C ASP A 59 4.58 -1.89 -7.88
N ALA A 60 3.42 -1.28 -7.83
CA ALA A 60 2.97 -0.57 -6.64
C ALA A 60 2.84 -1.51 -5.44
N LEU A 61 2.24 -2.69 -5.66
CA LEU A 61 2.06 -3.67 -4.59
C LEU A 61 3.38 -4.26 -4.12
N ALA A 62 4.30 -4.52 -5.04
CA ALA A 62 5.63 -5.02 -4.68
C ALA A 62 6.38 -4.00 -3.80
N TYR A 63 6.30 -2.73 -4.16
CA TYR A 63 6.91 -1.66 -3.36
C TYR A 63 6.29 -1.61 -1.96
N LEU A 64 4.96 -1.63 -1.89
CA LEU A 64 4.27 -1.54 -0.61
C LEU A 64 4.54 -2.76 0.27
N ALA A 65 4.59 -3.96 -0.34
CA ALA A 65 4.91 -5.17 0.40
C ALA A 65 6.27 -5.07 1.08
N GLN A 66 7.28 -4.59 0.36
CA GLN A 66 8.61 -4.41 0.92
C GLN A 66 8.63 -3.36 2.03
N LYS A 67 7.91 -2.28 1.82
CA LYS A 67 7.83 -1.20 2.79
C LYS A 67 7.17 -1.67 4.08
N LEU A 68 6.09 -2.41 3.98
CA LEU A 68 5.38 -2.94 5.15
C LEU A 68 6.19 -3.98 5.88
N LEU A 69 6.89 -4.84 5.15
CA LEU A 69 7.73 -5.87 5.76
C LEU A 69 8.88 -5.22 6.54
N GLY A 70 9.54 -4.22 5.97
CA GLY A 70 10.59 -3.50 6.65
C GLY A 70 10.09 -2.78 7.89
N LYS A 71 8.92 -2.18 7.82
CA LYS A 71 8.32 -1.47 8.94
C LYS A 71 7.95 -2.40 10.07
N GLU A 72 7.38 -3.57 9.73
CA GLU A 72 6.94 -4.55 10.72
C GLU A 72 8.09 -5.24 11.44
N VAL A 73 9.23 -5.40 10.78
CA VAL A 73 10.40 -6.08 11.37
C VAL A 73 11.46 -5.10 11.83
N SER A 74 11.28 -3.83 11.64
CA SER A 74 12.23 -2.81 12.07
C SER A 74 12.18 -2.65 13.59
N LEU A 75 13.30 -2.69 14.20
CA LEU A 75 13.41 -2.58 15.66
C LEU A 75 14.05 -1.28 16.10
#